data_a8d53a3f4b22bb0217399653eb6af00d
#
_entry.id   a8d53a3f4b22bb0217399653eb6af00d
#
_cell.length_a   1.000
_cell.length_b   1.000
_cell.length_c   1.000
_cell.angle_alpha   90.00
_cell.angle_beta   90.00
_cell.angle_gamma   90.00
#
_symmetry.space_group_name_H-M   'P 1'
#
loop_
_entity.id
_entity.type
_entity.pdbx_description
1 polymer ?
#
loop_
_entity_poly.entity_id
_entity_poly.type
_entity_poly.pdbx_seq_one_letter_code
_entity_poly.pdbx_strand_id
1 'polypeptide(L)'
;MQERRSNFEYEDLLACGRGELFAEGPQLPLPPMLMFDRISEIAEVGGEYGKGLVRAVLELKPDLWFFPCHFKGDPVMPGCLGLDALWQMLGFFLGWLGSSGRGRALGTGEIKLSGQVLPTMKNVVYGIDIKRVMRSKLVLGIADGWLSADGSVIYRALDLKVGLFRDAEPQAAGG
;
A
#
# COMPACT_ATOMS: atom_id res chain seq x y z
N MET A 1 18.05 -10.95 17.16
CA MET A 1 16.95 -10.33 16.39
C MET A 1 16.94 -10.98 15.02
N GLN A 2 15.86 -11.63 14.64
CA GLN A 2 15.75 -12.18 13.29
C GLN A 2 15.61 -11.00 12.34
N GLU A 3 16.53 -10.89 11.40
CA GLU A 3 16.53 -9.80 10.40
C GLU A 3 15.27 -9.95 9.54
N ARG A 4 14.39 -8.96 9.55
CA ARG A 4 13.19 -8.97 8.73
C ARG A 4 13.57 -8.81 7.27
N ARG A 5 12.90 -9.57 6.42
CA ARG A 5 13.04 -9.48 4.97
C ARG A 5 12.73 -8.06 4.48
N SER A 6 13.57 -7.51 3.59
CA SER A 6 13.52 -6.11 3.13
C SER A 6 12.92 -5.91 1.75
N ASN A 7 12.55 -6.98 1.04
CA ASN A 7 11.91 -6.93 -0.28
C ASN A 7 10.95 -8.12 -0.46
N PHE A 8 9.99 -7.98 -1.37
CA PHE A 8 8.96 -8.98 -1.64
C PHE A 8 8.62 -8.99 -3.12
N GLU A 9 8.67 -10.18 -3.71
CA GLU A 9 8.33 -10.40 -5.11
C GLU A 9 6.81 -10.65 -5.28
N TYR A 10 6.35 -10.71 -6.52
CA TYR A 10 4.93 -10.82 -6.84
C TYR A 10 4.23 -11.98 -6.15
N GLU A 11 4.86 -13.16 -6.11
CA GLU A 11 4.27 -14.33 -5.46
C GLU A 11 4.11 -14.16 -3.93
N ASP A 12 5.03 -13.42 -3.30
CA ASP A 12 4.89 -13.05 -1.88
C ASP A 12 3.69 -12.14 -1.64
N LEU A 13 3.43 -11.21 -2.58
CA LEU A 13 2.29 -10.30 -2.49
C LEU A 13 0.97 -11.07 -2.66
N LEU A 14 0.94 -12.05 -3.57
CA LEU A 14 -0.21 -12.95 -3.71
C LEU A 14 -0.41 -13.81 -2.46
N ALA A 15 0.67 -14.32 -1.86
CA ALA A 15 0.61 -15.05 -0.58
C ALA A 15 0.06 -14.16 0.55
N CYS A 16 0.44 -12.88 0.58
CA CYS A 16 -0.16 -11.89 1.50
C CYS A 16 -1.66 -11.74 1.25
N GLY A 17 -2.06 -11.65 -0.02
CA GLY A 17 -3.47 -11.54 -0.42
C GLY A 17 -4.30 -12.77 -0.04
N ARG A 18 -3.69 -13.96 -0.02
CA ARG A 18 -4.33 -15.21 0.45
C ARG A 18 -4.29 -15.40 1.97
N GLY A 19 -3.66 -14.48 2.72
CA GLY A 19 -3.53 -14.57 4.17
C GLY A 19 -2.43 -15.55 4.65
N GLU A 20 -1.50 -15.90 3.78
CA GLU A 20 -0.45 -16.89 4.05
C GLU A 20 0.86 -16.24 4.54
N LEU A 21 1.06 -14.94 4.33
CA LEU A 21 2.32 -14.26 4.63
C LEU A 21 2.41 -13.77 6.08
N PHE A 22 1.34 -13.19 6.60
CA PHE A 22 1.28 -12.64 7.96
C PHE A 22 0.21 -13.37 8.77
N ALA A 23 0.64 -14.11 9.81
CA ALA A 23 -0.29 -14.79 10.70
C ALA A 23 -1.26 -13.77 11.34
N GLU A 24 -2.56 -13.95 11.12
CA GLU A 24 -3.63 -13.04 11.60
C GLU A 24 -3.44 -11.57 11.21
N GLY A 25 -2.52 -11.27 10.30
CA GLY A 25 -2.18 -9.92 9.85
C GLY A 25 -3.05 -9.42 8.71
N PRO A 26 -2.84 -8.16 8.30
CA PRO A 26 -3.56 -7.58 7.17
C PRO A 26 -3.19 -8.29 5.86
N GLN A 27 -4.17 -8.38 4.99
CA GLN A 27 -4.01 -8.92 3.64
C GLN A 27 -3.90 -7.78 2.63
N LEU A 28 -3.11 -7.98 1.58
CA LEU A 28 -3.23 -7.21 0.36
C LEU A 28 -4.48 -7.62 -0.42
N PRO A 29 -5.05 -6.72 -1.23
CA PRO A 29 -6.03 -7.18 -2.21
C PRO A 29 -5.36 -8.09 -3.25
N LEU A 30 -6.11 -9.03 -3.78
CA LEU A 30 -5.70 -9.83 -4.93
C LEU A 30 -5.92 -9.06 -6.24
N PRO A 31 -5.26 -9.46 -7.35
CA PRO A 31 -5.57 -8.90 -8.66
C PRO A 31 -7.07 -9.00 -8.98
N PRO A 32 -7.66 -7.99 -9.64
CA PRO A 32 -6.99 -6.85 -10.29
C PRO A 32 -6.73 -5.64 -9.36
N MET A 33 -7.11 -5.66 -8.10
CA MET A 33 -6.95 -4.53 -7.16
C MET A 33 -5.56 -4.40 -6.56
N LEU A 34 -4.71 -5.41 -6.62
CA LEU A 34 -3.30 -5.30 -6.24
C LEU A 34 -2.60 -4.31 -7.19
N MET A 35 -2.02 -3.23 -6.67
CA MET A 35 -1.57 -2.09 -7.47
C MET A 35 -0.06 -2.02 -7.68
N PHE A 36 0.69 -3.05 -7.31
CA PHE A 36 2.13 -3.13 -7.55
C PHE A 36 2.58 -4.59 -7.72
N ASP A 37 3.71 -4.78 -8.41
CA ASP A 37 4.23 -6.09 -8.76
C ASP A 37 5.27 -6.58 -7.76
N ARG A 38 5.93 -5.66 -7.04
CA ARG A 38 6.91 -5.99 -6.00
C ARG A 38 7.08 -4.85 -5.01
N ILE A 39 7.50 -5.17 -3.81
CA ILE A 39 8.07 -4.24 -2.84
C ILE A 39 9.59 -4.33 -2.98
N SER A 40 10.19 -3.29 -3.53
CA SER A 40 11.63 -3.23 -3.77
C SER A 40 12.44 -2.93 -2.51
N GLU A 41 11.81 -2.25 -1.55
CA GLU A 41 12.43 -1.91 -0.28
C GLU A 41 11.38 -1.72 0.81
N ILE A 42 11.64 -2.27 1.98
CA ILE A 42 10.89 -2.01 3.21
C ILE A 42 11.85 -2.02 4.40
N ALA A 43 11.77 -1.01 5.25
CA ALA A 43 12.65 -0.85 6.39
C ALA A 43 11.93 -0.21 7.57
N GLU A 44 12.33 -0.58 8.80
CA GLU A 44 11.80 -0.03 10.06
C GLU A 44 12.43 1.32 10.43
N VAL A 45 13.53 1.66 9.79
CA VAL A 45 14.27 2.91 9.96
C VAL A 45 14.47 3.58 8.60
N GLY A 46 14.88 4.84 8.59
CA GLY A 46 15.04 5.60 7.35
C GLY A 46 13.75 6.28 6.90
N GLY A 47 13.71 6.71 5.64
CA GLY A 47 12.67 7.58 5.13
C GLY A 47 12.80 9.01 5.65
N GLU A 48 11.87 9.88 5.24
CA GLU A 48 11.89 11.31 5.57
C GLU A 48 11.86 11.57 7.09
N TYR A 49 11.17 10.72 7.83
CA TYR A 49 10.97 10.88 9.29
C TYR A 49 11.86 9.95 10.14
N GLY A 50 12.74 9.15 9.51
CA GLY A 50 13.57 8.18 10.22
C GLY A 50 12.81 7.03 10.89
N LYS A 51 11.54 6.82 10.56
CA LYS A 51 10.63 5.87 11.22
C LYS A 51 10.18 4.73 10.32
N GLY A 52 10.84 4.55 9.21
CA GLY A 52 10.60 3.50 8.24
C GLY A 52 10.07 4.00 6.91
N LEU A 53 10.15 3.12 5.93
CA LEU A 53 9.75 3.39 4.55
C LEU A 53 9.29 2.12 3.85
N VAL A 54 8.51 2.30 2.78
CA VAL A 54 8.24 1.26 1.79
C VAL A 54 8.38 1.85 0.40
N ARG A 55 8.99 1.09 -0.51
CA ARG A 55 9.08 1.39 -1.94
C ARG A 55 8.53 0.22 -2.72
N ALA A 56 7.64 0.48 -3.67
CA ALA A 56 7.01 -0.54 -4.50
C ALA A 56 7.01 -0.12 -5.97
N VAL A 57 6.91 -1.08 -6.87
CA VAL A 57 6.99 -0.86 -8.31
C VAL A 57 5.83 -1.55 -9.01
N LEU A 58 5.18 -0.84 -9.92
CA LEU A 58 4.25 -1.37 -10.90
C LEU A 58 4.88 -1.24 -12.29
N GLU A 59 5.08 -2.36 -12.97
CA GLU A 59 5.48 -2.39 -14.38
C GLU A 59 4.24 -2.12 -15.24
N LEU A 60 4.27 -1.03 -15.98
CA LEU A 60 3.15 -0.65 -16.83
C LEU A 60 3.15 -1.48 -18.10
N LYS A 61 1.98 -2.05 -18.38
CA LYS A 61 1.67 -2.73 -19.64
C LYS A 61 0.45 -2.04 -20.28
N PRO A 62 0.45 -1.86 -21.61
CA PRO A 62 -0.64 -1.14 -22.29
C PRO A 62 -2.01 -1.79 -22.13
N ASP A 63 -2.06 -3.09 -21.80
CA ASP A 63 -3.25 -3.90 -21.62
C ASP A 63 -3.73 -4.01 -20.17
N LEU A 64 -3.15 -3.24 -19.24
CA LEU A 64 -3.67 -3.19 -17.87
C LEU A 64 -5.16 -2.83 -17.88
N TRP A 65 -5.92 -3.52 -17.05
CA TRP A 65 -7.39 -3.54 -17.07
C TRP A 65 -8.06 -2.17 -17.03
N PHE A 66 -7.45 -1.17 -16.42
CA PHE A 66 -8.03 0.16 -16.27
C PHE A 66 -7.85 1.03 -17.53
N PHE A 67 -6.87 0.79 -18.38
CA PHE A 67 -6.63 1.62 -19.56
C PHE A 67 -7.76 1.57 -20.60
N PRO A 68 -8.35 0.41 -20.96
CA PRO A 68 -9.44 0.39 -21.94
C PRO A 68 -10.73 1.04 -21.47
N CYS A 69 -10.96 1.13 -20.16
CA CYS A 69 -12.20 1.64 -19.58
C CYS A 69 -12.09 3.04 -18.96
N HIS A 70 -10.88 3.53 -18.82
CA HIS A 70 -10.64 4.83 -18.20
C HIS A 70 -9.65 5.67 -19.02
N PHE A 71 -10.04 6.27 -20.11
CA PHE A 71 -11.37 6.29 -20.74
C PHE A 71 -11.28 5.68 -22.13
N LYS A 72 -12.41 5.29 -22.73
CA LYS A 72 -12.42 4.81 -24.12
C LYS A 72 -11.85 5.87 -25.07
N GLY A 73 -10.73 5.56 -25.74
CA GLY A 73 -10.04 6.49 -26.64
C GLY A 73 -9.15 7.53 -25.94
N ASP A 74 -9.10 7.50 -24.59
CA ASP A 74 -8.26 8.39 -23.78
C ASP A 74 -7.78 7.63 -22.53
N PRO A 75 -6.85 6.68 -22.70
CA PRO A 75 -6.43 5.81 -21.61
C PRO A 75 -5.52 6.53 -20.62
N VAL A 76 -5.91 6.51 -19.36
CA VAL A 76 -5.14 7.02 -18.24
C VAL A 76 -5.42 6.19 -16.98
N MET A 77 -4.41 5.91 -16.19
CA MET A 77 -4.59 5.22 -14.91
C MET A 77 -5.46 6.06 -13.98
N PRO A 78 -6.55 5.50 -13.41
CA PRO A 78 -7.34 6.22 -12.40
C PRO A 78 -6.48 6.68 -11.22
N GLY A 79 -6.55 7.96 -10.87
CA GLY A 79 -5.77 8.52 -9.76
C GLY A 79 -6.08 7.88 -8.41
N CYS A 80 -7.33 7.43 -8.22
CA CYS A 80 -7.75 6.70 -7.03
C CYS A 80 -7.01 5.36 -6.83
N LEU A 81 -6.57 4.70 -7.91
CA LEU A 81 -5.80 3.46 -7.81
C LEU A 81 -4.38 3.71 -7.32
N GLY A 82 -3.77 4.82 -7.72
CA GLY A 82 -2.47 5.24 -7.20
C GLY A 82 -2.53 5.58 -5.70
N LEU A 83 -3.61 6.24 -5.27
CA LEU A 83 -3.85 6.49 -3.85
C LEU A 83 -4.06 5.18 -3.07
N ASP A 84 -4.86 4.26 -3.62
CA ASP A 84 -5.11 2.97 -2.99
C ASP A 84 -3.82 2.15 -2.82
N ALA A 85 -2.92 2.20 -3.81
CA ALA A 85 -1.60 1.56 -3.70
C ALA A 85 -0.83 2.04 -2.46
N LEU A 86 -0.86 3.33 -2.14
CA LEU A 86 -0.18 3.88 -0.97
C LEU A 86 -0.79 3.36 0.34
N TRP A 87 -2.12 3.21 0.42
CA TRP A 87 -2.78 2.57 1.56
C TRP A 87 -2.47 1.08 1.65
N GLN A 88 -2.41 0.37 0.51
CA GLN A 88 -2.00 -1.04 0.47
C GLN A 88 -0.60 -1.23 1.07
N MET A 89 0.35 -0.38 0.69
CA MET A 89 1.71 -0.41 1.20
C MET A 89 1.77 -0.13 2.71
N LEU A 90 0.97 0.81 3.20
CA LEU A 90 0.92 1.13 4.63
C LEU A 90 0.32 -0.03 5.43
N GLY A 91 -0.74 -0.67 4.93
CA GLY A 91 -1.30 -1.88 5.51
C GLY A 91 -0.29 -3.03 5.56
N PHE A 92 0.43 -3.25 4.46
CA PHE A 92 1.50 -4.25 4.39
C PHE A 92 2.61 -3.98 5.41
N PHE A 93 3.06 -2.73 5.54
CA PHE A 93 4.05 -2.32 6.53
C PHE A 93 3.65 -2.68 7.97
N LEU A 94 2.39 -2.44 8.33
CA LEU A 94 1.88 -2.80 9.66
C LEU A 94 1.90 -4.31 9.90
N GLY A 95 1.56 -5.12 8.89
CA GLY A 95 1.66 -6.58 8.95
C GLY A 95 3.10 -7.05 9.05
N TRP A 96 4.00 -6.46 8.26
CA TRP A 96 5.43 -6.74 8.29
C TRP A 96 6.07 -6.42 9.66
N LEU A 97 5.57 -5.40 10.36
CA LEU A 97 5.94 -5.12 11.75
C LEU A 97 5.41 -6.17 12.77
N GLY A 98 4.60 -7.13 12.33
CA GLY A 98 4.02 -8.17 13.18
C GLY A 98 2.69 -7.78 13.83
N SER A 99 2.04 -6.71 13.36
CA SER A 99 0.72 -6.33 13.85
C SER A 99 -0.37 -7.20 13.25
N SER A 100 -1.34 -7.63 14.05
CA SER A 100 -2.50 -8.43 13.63
C SER A 100 -3.76 -7.57 13.43
N GLY A 101 -4.69 -8.09 12.62
CA GLY A 101 -5.97 -7.46 12.33
C GLY A 101 -6.20 -7.20 10.85
N ARG A 102 -7.43 -6.82 10.51
CA ARG A 102 -7.82 -6.51 9.13
C ARG A 102 -7.55 -5.05 8.81
N GLY A 103 -6.79 -4.79 7.74
CA GLY A 103 -6.45 -3.45 7.29
C GLY A 103 -7.65 -2.71 6.69
N ARG A 104 -7.79 -1.45 7.07
CA ARG A 104 -8.77 -0.53 6.47
C ARG A 104 -8.16 0.84 6.28
N ALA A 105 -8.31 1.40 5.09
CA ALA A 105 -7.98 2.79 4.84
C ALA A 105 -8.94 3.69 5.63
N LEU A 106 -8.38 4.65 6.35
CA LEU A 106 -9.16 5.57 7.19
C LEU A 106 -9.19 6.99 6.63
N GLY A 107 -8.31 7.29 5.68
CA GLY A 107 -8.28 8.59 5.03
C GLY A 107 -6.90 9.07 4.67
N THR A 108 -6.86 10.28 4.15
CA THR A 108 -5.66 11.07 3.88
C THR A 108 -5.95 12.52 4.23
N GLY A 109 -4.95 13.27 4.68
CA GLY A 109 -5.10 14.69 4.98
C GLY A 109 -5.19 15.53 3.71
N GLU A 110 -4.27 15.32 2.79
CA GLU A 110 -4.22 16.01 1.50
C GLU A 110 -3.72 15.05 0.42
N ILE A 111 -4.24 15.20 -0.79
CA ILE A 111 -3.68 14.56 -1.97
C ILE A 111 -3.60 15.56 -3.12
N LYS A 112 -2.46 15.59 -3.81
CA LYS A 112 -2.24 16.36 -5.03
C LYS A 112 -1.85 15.42 -6.16
N LEU A 113 -2.61 15.49 -7.25
CA LEU A 113 -2.37 14.77 -8.49
C LEU A 113 -1.94 15.80 -9.54
N SER A 114 -0.65 15.85 -9.86
CA SER A 114 -0.07 16.86 -10.74
C SER A 114 0.32 16.32 -12.12
N GLY A 115 0.03 15.05 -12.40
CA GLY A 115 0.34 14.42 -13.66
C GLY A 115 -0.50 13.17 -13.91
N GLN A 116 -0.22 12.49 -15.00
CA GLN A 116 -0.96 11.33 -15.49
C GLN A 116 -0.04 10.13 -15.67
N VAL A 117 -0.59 8.94 -15.47
CA VAL A 117 0.06 7.67 -15.82
C VAL A 117 -0.57 7.15 -17.11
N LEU A 118 0.21 7.10 -18.18
CA LEU A 118 -0.21 6.74 -19.53
C LEU A 118 0.27 5.34 -19.92
N PRO A 119 -0.41 4.63 -20.85
CA PRO A 119 -0.04 3.29 -21.27
C PRO A 119 1.31 3.23 -22.03
N THR A 120 1.85 4.37 -22.46
CA THR A 120 3.17 4.48 -23.08
C THR A 120 4.32 4.58 -22.09
N MET A 121 4.03 4.78 -20.81
CA MET A 121 5.02 4.82 -19.74
C MET A 121 5.44 3.39 -19.33
N LYS A 122 6.60 3.26 -18.69
CA LYS A 122 7.20 1.96 -18.35
C LYS A 122 6.93 1.55 -16.90
N ASN A 123 7.14 2.47 -15.98
CA ASN A 123 7.09 2.15 -14.55
C ASN A 123 6.37 3.22 -13.74
N VAL A 124 5.61 2.75 -12.77
CA VAL A 124 5.21 3.55 -11.62
C VAL A 124 6.03 3.07 -10.41
N VAL A 125 6.61 4.00 -9.70
CA VAL A 125 7.24 3.77 -8.40
C VAL A 125 6.42 4.48 -7.34
N TYR A 126 6.03 3.73 -6.31
CA TYR A 126 5.34 4.25 -5.14
C TYR A 126 6.31 4.34 -3.97
N GLY A 127 6.19 5.37 -3.17
CA GLY A 127 6.89 5.48 -1.90
C GLY A 127 5.98 5.93 -0.79
N ILE A 128 6.16 5.36 0.39
CA ILE A 128 5.64 5.90 1.64
C ILE A 128 6.77 6.07 2.64
N ASP A 129 6.70 7.14 3.41
CA ASP A 129 7.60 7.44 4.53
C ASP A 129 6.76 7.50 5.81
N ILE A 130 7.11 6.66 6.77
CA ILE A 130 6.31 6.45 7.98
C ILE A 130 6.49 7.61 8.94
N LYS A 131 5.39 8.24 9.30
CA LYS A 131 5.35 9.32 10.31
C LYS A 131 5.14 8.77 11.71
N ARG A 132 4.24 7.80 11.85
CA ARG A 132 3.87 7.27 13.16
C ARG A 132 3.19 5.90 13.05
N VAL A 133 3.51 5.02 13.98
CA VAL A 133 2.73 3.80 14.24
C VAL A 133 2.29 3.84 15.70
N MET A 134 0.99 3.78 15.92
CA MET A 134 0.40 3.70 17.26
C MET A 134 -0.15 2.29 17.47
N ARG A 135 0.20 1.70 18.61
CA ARG A 135 -0.23 0.36 19.01
C ARG A 135 -0.96 0.47 20.35
N SER A 136 -2.28 0.61 20.28
CA SER A 136 -3.15 0.63 21.44
C SER A 136 -4.31 -0.36 21.22
N LYS A 137 -5.53 0.00 21.54
CA LYS A 137 -6.73 -0.80 21.19
C LYS A 137 -6.89 -0.97 19.67
N LEU A 138 -6.47 0.03 18.91
CA LEU A 138 -6.39 0.03 17.46
C LEU A 138 -4.92 0.22 17.06
N VAL A 139 -4.42 -0.58 16.13
CA VAL A 139 -3.14 -0.30 15.47
C VAL A 139 -3.41 0.69 14.36
N LEU A 140 -2.73 1.82 14.38
CA LEU A 140 -2.87 2.88 13.39
C LEU A 140 -1.51 3.26 12.82
N GLY A 141 -1.37 3.19 11.50
CA GLY A 141 -0.25 3.72 10.75
C GLY A 141 -0.58 5.07 10.12
N ILE A 142 0.36 6.00 10.18
CA ILE A 142 0.31 7.30 9.50
C ILE A 142 1.58 7.45 8.68
N ALA A 143 1.44 7.82 7.41
CA ALA A 143 2.55 8.01 6.48
C ALA A 143 2.26 9.15 5.50
N ASP A 144 3.31 9.72 4.96
CA ASP A 144 3.23 10.51 3.72
C ASP A 144 3.63 9.62 2.55
N GLY A 145 3.04 9.87 1.39
CA GLY A 145 3.28 9.05 0.21
C GLY A 145 3.47 9.86 -1.06
N TRP A 146 4.04 9.22 -2.04
CA TRP A 146 4.23 9.76 -3.37
C TRP A 146 4.17 8.66 -4.43
N LEU A 147 3.88 9.07 -5.65
CA LEU A 147 3.93 8.23 -6.84
C LEU A 147 4.71 8.95 -7.93
N SER A 148 5.66 8.25 -8.53
CA SER A 148 6.36 8.71 -9.73
C SER A 148 6.03 7.84 -10.93
N ALA A 149 5.94 8.48 -12.11
CA ALA A 149 5.82 7.80 -13.39
C ALA A 149 7.06 8.13 -14.22
N ASP A 150 7.78 7.09 -14.65
CA ASP A 150 9.06 7.18 -15.39
C ASP A 150 10.03 8.22 -14.78
N GLY A 151 10.14 8.20 -13.44
CA GLY A 151 11.08 9.03 -12.67
C GLY A 151 10.56 10.41 -12.24
N SER A 152 9.39 10.86 -12.71
CA SER A 152 8.79 12.14 -12.33
C SER A 152 7.71 11.94 -11.27
N VAL A 153 7.85 12.57 -10.11
CA VAL A 153 6.83 12.53 -9.05
C VAL A 153 5.59 13.31 -9.50
N ILE A 154 4.46 12.63 -9.57
CA ILE A 154 3.19 13.17 -10.04
C ILE A 154 2.06 13.11 -9.00
N TYR A 155 2.20 12.30 -7.94
CA TYR A 155 1.26 12.29 -6.81
C TYR A 155 2.02 12.55 -5.51
N ARG A 156 1.37 13.30 -4.63
CA ARG A 156 1.79 13.45 -3.23
C ARG A 156 0.56 13.33 -2.35
N ALA A 157 0.67 12.52 -1.31
CA ALA A 157 -0.38 12.34 -0.30
C ALA A 157 0.21 12.57 1.09
N LEU A 158 -0.46 13.38 1.90
CA LEU A 158 -0.06 13.66 3.26
C LEU A 158 -1.02 12.98 4.24
N ASP A 159 -0.47 12.47 5.33
CA ASP A 159 -1.25 11.87 6.40
C ASP A 159 -2.18 10.73 5.95
N LEU A 160 -1.64 9.85 5.11
CA LEU A 160 -2.28 8.56 4.83
C LEU A 160 -2.49 7.80 6.13
N LYS A 161 -3.70 7.27 6.35
CA LYS A 161 -4.04 6.55 7.57
C LYS A 161 -4.61 5.18 7.25
N VAL A 162 -4.04 4.16 7.88
CA VAL A 162 -4.55 2.79 7.85
C VAL A 162 -4.66 2.27 9.28
N GLY A 163 -5.81 1.71 9.60
CA GLY A 163 -6.07 1.04 10.87
C GLY A 163 -6.16 -0.48 10.70
N LEU A 164 -5.71 -1.24 11.70
CA LEU A 164 -5.92 -2.68 11.79
C LEU A 164 -6.99 -2.97 12.84
N PHE A 165 -8.09 -3.58 12.39
CA PHE A 165 -9.23 -3.93 13.22
C PHE A 165 -9.20 -5.42 13.53
N ARG A 166 -9.35 -5.79 14.80
CA ARG A 166 -9.58 -7.17 15.23
C ARG A 166 -11.09 -7.41 15.25
N ASP A 167 -11.51 -8.62 14.92
CA ASP A 167 -12.89 -9.03 15.17
C ASP A 167 -13.17 -8.90 16.66
N ALA A 168 -14.31 -8.32 17.04
CA ALA A 168 -14.78 -8.40 18.41
C ALA A 168 -14.93 -9.91 18.73
N GLU A 169 -14.32 -10.37 19.81
CA GLU A 169 -14.60 -11.71 20.30
C GLU A 169 -16.11 -11.86 20.42
N PRO A 170 -16.72 -12.97 19.96
CA PRO A 170 -18.13 -13.19 20.20
C PRO A 170 -18.32 -13.13 21.71
N GLN A 171 -19.09 -12.15 22.18
CA GLN A 171 -19.52 -12.10 23.57
C GLN A 171 -20.16 -13.46 23.82
N ALA A 172 -19.55 -14.25 24.72
CA ALA A 172 -20.18 -15.45 25.20
C ALA A 172 -21.54 -15.04 25.72
N ALA A 173 -22.60 -15.56 25.10
CA ALA A 173 -23.95 -15.38 25.58
C ALA A 173 -23.97 -15.90 27.01
N GLY A 174 -23.94 -14.98 27.95
CA GLY A 174 -24.14 -15.29 29.36
C GLY A 174 -25.52 -15.88 29.51
N GLY A 175 -25.52 -17.16 29.90
CA GLY A 175 -26.72 -17.84 30.36
C GLY A 175 -27.21 -17.29 31.71
#